data_db527edaa558fa7e14c5b8a756b16404
#
_entry.id   db527edaa558fa7e14c5b8a756b16404
#
_cell.length_a   1.000
_cell.length_b   1.000
_cell.length_c   1.000
_cell.angle_alpha   90.00
_cell.angle_beta   90.00
_cell.angle_gamma   90.00
#
_symmetry.space_group_name_H-M   'P 1'
#
loop_
_entity.id
_entity.type
_entity.pdbx_description
1 polymer ?
#
loop_
_entity_poly.entity_id
_entity_poly.type
_entity_poly.pdbx_seq_one_letter_code
_entity_poly.pdbx_strand_id
1 'polypeptide(L)'
;NLNVLIKHKRVINLINKLEFSTYGKKVTVSGGFVHLEYRYLLSPSVEVYPYAESQWAGSRGMEFKISSGLLSRYQLINKEKVQLFVAAGLFYEFEKWKDPTPNADPLYAYSRSIKSHISVSFKHHINDHWELTTTAIHQAKPDSYTKEARFGGAVDLKYNITSNIGINGAYRVIYDTAPIVPIRKTYTTVEAGLSVSF
;
A
#
# COMPACT_ATOMS: atom_id res chain seq x y z
N ASN A 1 -9.23 -9.36 5.11
CA ASN A 1 -8.81 -8.33 6.09
C ASN A 1 -9.44 -8.66 7.45
N LEU A 2 -8.67 -8.56 8.51
CA LEU A 2 -9.11 -8.74 9.89
C LEU A 2 -8.78 -7.48 10.67
N ASN A 3 -9.79 -6.89 11.32
CA ASN A 3 -9.62 -5.73 12.20
C ASN A 3 -10.10 -6.11 13.61
N VAL A 4 -9.23 -6.00 14.60
CA VAL A 4 -9.54 -6.30 16.00
C VAL A 4 -9.40 -5.04 16.83
N LEU A 5 -10.51 -4.58 17.40
CA LEU A 5 -10.51 -3.47 18.33
C LEU A 5 -10.14 -3.98 19.75
N ILE A 6 -9.03 -3.47 20.29
CA ILE A 6 -8.55 -3.79 21.63
C ILE A 6 -8.73 -2.56 22.51
N LYS A 7 -9.80 -2.51 23.30
CA LYS A 7 -10.19 -1.32 24.10
C LYS A 7 -10.35 -0.08 23.20
N HIS A 8 -10.93 0.99 23.70
CA HIS A 8 -11.34 2.17 22.91
C HIS A 8 -10.24 2.95 22.16
N LYS A 9 -8.95 2.58 22.30
CA LYS A 9 -7.81 3.33 21.72
C LYS A 9 -6.83 2.50 20.91
N ARG A 10 -7.07 1.22 20.72
CA ARG A 10 -6.11 0.29 20.12
C ARG A 10 -6.78 -0.58 19.08
N VAL A 11 -6.18 -0.68 17.91
CA VAL A 11 -6.67 -1.53 16.82
C VAL A 11 -5.51 -2.33 16.27
N ILE A 12 -5.72 -3.62 16.06
CA ILE A 12 -4.82 -4.46 15.25
C ILE A 12 -5.50 -4.68 13.90
N ASN A 13 -4.79 -4.35 12.84
CA ASN A 13 -5.23 -4.60 11.46
C ASN A 13 -4.29 -5.62 10.81
N LEU A 14 -4.87 -6.69 10.29
CA LEU A 14 -4.19 -7.63 9.41
C LEU A 14 -4.82 -7.55 8.03
N ILE A 15 -4.02 -7.13 7.06
CA ILE A 15 -4.44 -6.98 5.67
C ILE A 15 -3.61 -7.94 4.83
N ASN A 16 -4.26 -8.71 3.98
CA ASN A 16 -3.55 -9.60 3.07
C ASN A 16 -4.21 -9.60 1.70
N LYS A 17 -3.40 -9.88 0.68
CA LYS A 17 -3.84 -10.05 -0.71
C LYS A 17 -2.99 -11.15 -1.35
N LEU A 18 -3.64 -12.03 -2.08
CA LEU A 18 -3.02 -13.03 -2.93
C LEU A 18 -3.51 -12.83 -4.35
N GLU A 19 -2.59 -12.86 -5.29
CA GLU A 19 -2.87 -12.73 -6.72
C GLU A 19 -2.20 -13.88 -7.46
N PHE A 20 -2.98 -14.63 -8.23
CA PHE A 20 -2.46 -15.69 -9.06
C PHE A 20 -3.29 -15.81 -10.33
N SER A 21 -2.62 -15.82 -11.48
CA SER A 21 -3.26 -16.00 -12.78
C SER A 21 -2.35 -16.78 -13.72
N THR A 22 -2.95 -17.59 -14.56
CA THR A 22 -2.25 -18.38 -15.58
C THR A 22 -2.89 -18.19 -16.95
N TYR A 23 -2.08 -18.28 -17.99
CA TYR A 23 -2.53 -18.43 -19.37
C TYR A 23 -1.91 -19.71 -19.94
N GLY A 24 -2.74 -20.74 -20.11
CA GLY A 24 -2.25 -22.09 -20.40
C GLY A 24 -1.35 -22.60 -19.27
N LYS A 25 -0.12 -22.98 -19.58
CA LYS A 25 0.89 -23.43 -18.61
C LYS A 25 1.77 -22.29 -18.05
N LYS A 26 1.59 -21.06 -18.53
CA LYS A 26 2.42 -19.90 -18.14
C LYS A 26 1.74 -19.13 -17.01
N VAL A 27 2.46 -18.91 -15.91
CA VAL A 27 2.03 -18.00 -14.86
C VAL A 27 2.16 -16.56 -15.36
N THR A 28 1.07 -15.81 -15.37
CA THR A 28 1.01 -14.42 -15.85
C THR A 28 1.02 -13.42 -14.70
N VAL A 29 0.40 -13.77 -13.57
CA VAL A 29 0.43 -13.00 -12.34
C VAL A 29 0.74 -13.94 -11.18
N SER A 30 1.69 -13.55 -10.35
CA SER A 30 2.01 -14.24 -9.10
C SER A 30 2.52 -13.20 -8.13
N GLY A 31 1.76 -12.96 -7.06
CA GLY A 31 2.14 -11.96 -6.08
C GLY A 31 1.20 -11.94 -4.89
N GLY A 32 1.53 -11.07 -3.96
CA GLY A 32 0.71 -10.86 -2.77
C GLY A 32 1.45 -10.07 -1.71
N PHE A 33 0.73 -9.77 -0.64
CA PHE A 33 1.31 -9.19 0.55
C PHE A 33 0.55 -9.59 1.81
N VAL A 34 1.24 -9.48 2.93
CA VAL A 34 0.68 -9.54 4.28
C VAL A 34 1.17 -8.32 5.03
N HIS A 35 0.26 -7.53 5.53
CA HIS A 35 0.52 -6.30 6.29
C HIS A 35 -0.15 -6.40 7.66
N LEU A 36 0.63 -6.20 8.70
CA LEU A 36 0.20 -6.16 10.09
C LEU A 36 0.52 -4.79 10.66
N GLU A 37 -0.48 -4.13 11.23
CA GLU A 37 -0.27 -2.86 11.94
C GLU A 37 -1.00 -2.85 13.30
N TYR A 38 -0.37 -2.21 14.27
CA TYR A 38 -0.97 -1.93 15.56
C TYR A 38 -1.16 -0.42 15.70
N ARG A 39 -2.40 0.04 15.69
CA ARG A 39 -2.74 1.46 15.83
C ARG A 39 -3.03 1.81 17.27
N TYR A 40 -2.40 2.87 17.73
CA TYR A 40 -2.65 3.47 19.04
C TYR A 40 -3.08 4.93 18.87
N LEU A 41 -4.27 5.24 19.36
CA LEU A 41 -4.84 6.58 19.32
C LEU A 41 -4.28 7.40 20.48
N LEU A 42 -3.32 8.28 20.22
CA LEU A 42 -2.73 9.19 21.20
C LEU A 42 -3.69 10.30 21.60
N SER A 43 -4.42 10.86 20.63
CA SER A 43 -5.45 11.87 20.80
C SER A 43 -6.55 11.68 19.77
N PRO A 44 -7.69 12.40 19.83
CA PRO A 44 -8.75 12.29 18.82
C PRO A 44 -8.29 12.49 17.37
N SER A 45 -7.17 13.17 17.17
CA SER A 45 -6.65 13.48 15.83
C SER A 45 -5.28 12.87 15.52
N VAL A 46 -4.65 12.17 16.47
CA VAL A 46 -3.28 11.64 16.31
C VAL A 46 -3.23 10.16 16.61
N GLU A 47 -2.78 9.39 15.63
CA GLU A 47 -2.51 7.97 15.78
C GLU A 47 -1.02 7.69 15.54
N VAL A 48 -0.49 6.71 16.25
CA VAL A 48 0.84 6.13 16.00
C VAL A 48 0.66 4.66 15.74
N TYR A 49 1.36 4.15 14.71
CA TYR A 49 1.21 2.76 14.32
C TYR A 49 2.53 2.13 13.85
N PRO A 50 3.15 1.29 14.68
CA PRO A 50 4.13 0.35 14.21
C PRO A 50 3.48 -0.64 13.24
N TYR A 51 4.22 -1.01 12.20
CA TYR A 51 3.76 -1.99 11.21
C TYR A 51 4.89 -2.91 10.75
N ALA A 52 4.50 -4.04 10.22
CA ALA A 52 5.35 -4.96 9.47
C ALA A 52 4.59 -5.43 8.22
N GLU A 53 5.30 -5.50 7.11
CA GLU A 53 4.76 -5.96 5.83
C GLU A 53 5.72 -6.91 5.14
N SER A 54 5.20 -7.98 4.58
CA SER A 54 5.90 -8.86 3.65
C SER A 54 5.15 -8.86 2.33
N GLN A 55 5.88 -8.68 1.23
CA GLN A 55 5.33 -8.63 -0.13
C GLN A 55 6.18 -9.47 -1.07
N TRP A 56 5.55 -10.07 -2.08
CA TRP A 56 6.21 -10.74 -3.18
C TRP A 56 5.48 -10.46 -4.50
N ALA A 57 6.20 -10.50 -5.60
CA ALA A 57 5.65 -10.32 -6.94
C ALA A 57 6.51 -11.05 -7.97
N GLY A 58 6.45 -12.40 -7.94
CA GLY A 58 7.29 -13.28 -8.74
C GLY A 58 7.17 -13.01 -10.24
N SER A 59 5.99 -12.66 -10.76
CA SER A 59 5.78 -12.27 -12.16
C SER A 59 6.54 -11.00 -12.57
N ARG A 60 6.99 -10.18 -11.60
CA ARG A 60 7.81 -8.99 -11.81
C ARG A 60 9.27 -9.18 -11.42
N GLY A 61 9.65 -10.37 -10.97
CA GLY A 61 10.98 -10.68 -10.48
C GLY A 61 11.23 -10.30 -9.03
N MET A 62 10.26 -9.75 -8.30
CA MET A 62 10.38 -9.50 -6.86
C MET A 62 10.15 -10.80 -6.10
N GLU A 63 11.24 -11.41 -5.60
CA GLU A 63 11.19 -12.63 -4.80
C GLU A 63 10.46 -12.36 -3.48
N PHE A 64 10.93 -11.35 -2.76
CA PHE A 64 10.25 -10.82 -1.58
C PHE A 64 10.75 -9.43 -1.20
N LYS A 65 9.90 -8.71 -0.49
CA LYS A 65 10.19 -7.45 0.18
C LYS A 65 9.65 -7.53 1.60
N ILE A 66 10.44 -7.11 2.58
CA ILE A 66 10.04 -6.97 3.97
C ILE A 66 10.21 -5.51 4.34
N SER A 67 9.17 -4.92 4.92
CA SER A 67 9.18 -3.57 5.44
C SER A 67 8.70 -3.57 6.89
N SER A 68 9.33 -2.79 7.75
CA SER A 68 8.86 -2.57 9.11
C SER A 68 9.18 -1.15 9.55
N GLY A 69 8.26 -0.51 10.25
CA GLY A 69 8.45 0.88 10.62
C GLY A 69 7.46 1.39 11.64
N LEU A 70 7.63 2.68 11.93
CA LEU A 70 6.76 3.44 12.82
C LEU A 70 6.26 4.67 12.07
N LEU A 71 4.95 4.78 11.94
CA LEU A 71 4.29 5.92 11.31
C LEU A 71 3.40 6.63 12.33
N SER A 72 3.26 7.94 12.13
CA SER A 72 2.28 8.76 12.82
C SER A 72 1.32 9.33 11.81
N ARG A 73 0.03 9.27 12.10
CA ARG A 73 -1.05 9.81 11.27
C ARG A 73 -1.78 10.92 12.02
N TYR A 74 -1.95 12.03 11.35
CA TYR A 74 -2.68 13.17 11.84
C TYR A 74 -3.94 13.41 10.99
N GLN A 75 -5.09 13.52 11.64
CA GLN A 75 -6.36 13.86 11.02
C GLN A 75 -6.53 15.37 10.96
N LEU A 76 -6.29 15.96 9.78
CA LEU A 76 -6.40 17.40 9.53
C LEU A 76 -7.85 17.85 9.42
N ILE A 77 -8.69 17.05 8.77
CA ILE A 77 -10.12 17.32 8.60
C ILE A 77 -10.88 16.10 9.05
N ASN A 78 -11.84 16.30 9.95
CA ASN A 78 -12.75 15.28 10.43
C ASN A 78 -14.18 15.80 10.38
N LYS A 79 -14.76 15.86 9.19
CA LYS A 79 -16.16 16.20 8.98
C LYS A 79 -16.91 14.97 8.50
N GLU A 80 -18.20 14.91 8.71
CA GLU A 80 -19.06 13.78 8.34
C GLU A 80 -18.85 13.32 6.88
N LYS A 81 -18.79 14.28 5.95
CA LYS A 81 -18.63 13.99 4.52
C LYS A 81 -17.19 14.05 4.03
N VAL A 82 -16.28 14.66 4.78
CA VAL A 82 -14.90 14.90 4.32
C VAL A 82 -13.91 14.61 5.42
N GLN A 83 -12.94 13.77 5.11
CA GLN A 83 -11.83 13.46 6.01
C GLN A 83 -10.51 13.64 5.25
N LEU A 84 -9.53 14.23 5.91
CA LEU A 84 -8.18 14.41 5.40
C LEU A 84 -7.17 13.94 6.43
N PHE A 85 -6.29 13.05 6.02
CA PHE A 85 -5.23 12.51 6.85
C PHE A 85 -3.88 12.77 6.21
N VAL A 86 -2.90 13.06 7.05
CA VAL A 86 -1.49 13.07 6.67
C VAL A 86 -0.76 12.08 7.56
N ALA A 87 0.08 11.23 6.98
CA ALA A 87 0.94 10.34 7.77
C ALA A 87 2.40 10.56 7.39
N ALA A 88 3.27 10.44 8.39
CA ALA A 88 4.71 10.50 8.21
C ALA A 88 5.42 9.55 9.17
N GLY A 89 6.61 9.08 8.79
CA GLY A 89 7.44 8.25 9.64
C GLY A 89 8.63 7.66 8.91
N LEU A 90 9.26 6.70 9.57
CA LEU A 90 10.42 5.99 9.05
C LEU A 90 10.16 4.49 9.04
N PHE A 91 10.74 3.81 8.07
CA PHE A 91 10.67 2.36 7.97
C PHE A 91 11.98 1.79 7.41
N TYR A 92 12.28 0.60 7.84
CA TYR A 92 13.34 -0.24 7.26
C TYR A 92 12.72 -1.08 6.14
N GLU A 93 13.42 -1.21 5.01
CA GLU A 93 13.03 -2.03 3.88
C GLU A 93 14.19 -2.93 3.46
N PHE A 94 13.87 -4.21 3.25
CA PHE A 94 14.74 -5.18 2.62
C PHE A 94 14.03 -5.74 1.39
N GLU A 95 14.72 -5.74 0.26
CA GLU A 95 14.20 -6.28 -1.00
C GLU A 95 15.19 -7.26 -1.62
N LYS A 96 14.66 -8.35 -2.18
CA LYS A 96 15.37 -9.31 -3.02
C LYS A 96 14.68 -9.41 -4.37
N TRP A 97 15.43 -9.15 -5.41
CA TRP A 97 14.94 -9.17 -6.78
C TRP A 97 15.76 -10.12 -7.64
N LYS A 98 15.10 -10.82 -8.57
CA LYS A 98 15.75 -11.56 -9.65
C LYS A 98 16.02 -10.60 -10.78
N ASP A 99 17.26 -10.52 -11.26
CA ASP A 99 17.61 -9.71 -12.42
C ASP A 99 17.02 -10.34 -13.70
N PRO A 100 16.21 -9.60 -14.48
CA PRO A 100 15.63 -10.11 -15.71
C PRO A 100 16.63 -10.20 -16.87
N THR A 101 17.84 -9.67 -16.74
CA THR A 101 18.85 -9.69 -17.78
C THR A 101 19.32 -11.12 -18.03
N PRO A 102 19.34 -11.61 -19.28
CA PRO A 102 19.88 -12.92 -19.60
C PRO A 102 21.33 -13.06 -19.14
N ASN A 103 21.61 -14.16 -18.42
CA ASN A 103 22.96 -14.45 -17.87
C ASN A 103 23.48 -13.39 -16.89
N ALA A 104 22.58 -12.71 -16.18
CA ALA A 104 22.98 -11.76 -15.14
C ALA A 104 23.84 -12.42 -14.07
N ASP A 105 24.94 -11.78 -13.72
CA ASP A 105 25.82 -12.17 -12.62
C ASP A 105 26.10 -10.95 -11.73
N PRO A 106 25.58 -10.92 -10.50
CA PRO A 106 24.75 -11.95 -9.85
C PRO A 106 23.31 -12.02 -10.36
N LEU A 107 22.70 -13.22 -10.32
CA LEU A 107 21.30 -13.45 -10.70
C LEU A 107 20.30 -12.71 -9.81
N TYR A 108 20.67 -12.38 -8.58
CA TYR A 108 19.83 -11.70 -7.60
C TYR A 108 20.45 -10.40 -7.13
N ALA A 109 19.63 -9.35 -7.10
CA ALA A 109 19.97 -8.06 -6.52
C ALA A 109 19.29 -7.89 -5.15
N TYR A 110 19.99 -7.27 -4.22
CA TYR A 110 19.53 -7.02 -2.85
C TYR A 110 19.59 -5.53 -2.53
N SER A 111 18.60 -5.03 -1.80
CA SER A 111 18.63 -3.69 -1.25
C SER A 111 18.25 -3.71 0.23
N ARG A 112 18.91 -2.88 1.02
CA ARG A 112 18.59 -2.62 2.43
C ARG A 112 18.66 -1.14 2.66
N SER A 113 17.59 -0.55 3.17
CA SER A 113 17.56 0.89 3.40
C SER A 113 16.57 1.28 4.48
N ILE A 114 16.87 2.37 5.17
CA ILE A 114 15.89 3.11 5.96
C ILE A 114 15.33 4.18 5.03
N LYS A 115 13.99 4.27 4.98
CA LYS A 115 13.27 5.24 4.15
C LYS A 115 12.31 6.06 5.00
N SER A 116 12.10 7.30 4.60
CA SER A 116 10.98 8.11 5.06
C SER A 116 9.72 7.72 4.31
N HIS A 117 8.59 7.87 4.97
CA HIS A 117 7.26 7.73 4.39
C HIS A 117 6.47 9.01 4.68
N ILE A 118 5.90 9.58 3.65
CA ILE A 118 4.92 10.68 3.76
C ILE A 118 3.72 10.27 2.91
N SER A 119 2.52 10.37 3.46
CA SER A 119 1.30 10.14 2.70
C SER A 119 0.21 11.13 3.05
N VAL A 120 -0.65 11.40 2.06
CA VAL A 120 -1.86 12.20 2.21
C VAL A 120 -3.02 11.37 1.72
N SER A 121 -4.04 11.21 2.54
CA SER A 121 -5.27 10.49 2.20
C SER A 121 -6.48 11.38 2.39
N PHE A 122 -7.27 11.49 1.35
CA PHE A 122 -8.51 12.25 1.31
C PHE A 122 -9.66 11.29 1.10
N LYS A 123 -10.68 11.35 1.98
CA LYS A 123 -11.90 10.58 1.87
C LYS A 123 -13.09 11.52 1.76
N HIS A 124 -13.97 11.27 0.80
CA HIS A 124 -15.16 12.08 0.54
C HIS A 124 -16.39 11.20 0.35
N HIS A 125 -17.37 11.33 1.24
CA HIS A 125 -18.72 10.81 1.02
C HIS A 125 -19.50 11.82 0.17
N ILE A 126 -19.50 11.61 -1.15
CA ILE A 126 -20.14 12.52 -2.12
C ILE A 126 -21.65 12.59 -1.85
N ASN A 127 -22.25 11.43 -1.59
CA ASN A 127 -23.62 11.26 -1.13
C ASN A 127 -23.78 9.90 -0.42
N ASP A 128 -25.01 9.47 -0.12
CA ASP A 128 -25.27 8.22 0.60
C ASP A 128 -24.82 6.96 -0.16
N HIS A 129 -24.65 7.06 -1.49
CA HIS A 129 -24.25 5.95 -2.35
C HIS A 129 -22.75 6.00 -2.72
N TRP A 130 -22.18 7.19 -2.94
CA TRP A 130 -20.84 7.33 -3.49
C TRP A 130 -19.80 7.73 -2.44
N GLU A 131 -18.75 6.96 -2.35
CA GLU A 131 -17.57 7.25 -1.53
C GLU A 131 -16.32 7.27 -2.44
N LEU A 132 -15.53 8.32 -2.34
CA LEU A 132 -14.24 8.48 -3.01
C LEU A 132 -13.14 8.51 -1.96
N THR A 133 -12.10 7.70 -2.14
CA THR A 133 -10.86 7.79 -1.39
C THR A 133 -9.69 8.00 -2.35
N THR A 134 -8.87 9.00 -2.09
CA THR A 134 -7.62 9.23 -2.82
C THR A 134 -6.46 9.22 -1.87
N THR A 135 -5.34 8.63 -2.29
CA THR A 135 -4.11 8.60 -1.49
C THR A 135 -2.91 8.91 -2.38
N ALA A 136 -2.02 9.76 -1.89
CA ALA A 136 -0.72 10.00 -2.47
C ALA A 136 0.36 9.62 -1.46
N ILE A 137 1.44 8.97 -1.92
CA ILE A 137 2.53 8.46 -1.08
C ILE A 137 3.87 8.88 -1.69
N HIS A 138 4.77 9.30 -0.83
CA HIS A 138 6.18 9.50 -1.13
C HIS A 138 7.02 8.70 -0.14
N GLN A 139 7.95 7.90 -0.66
CA GLN A 139 8.92 7.12 0.12
C GLN A 139 10.30 7.35 -0.47
N ALA A 140 11.28 7.69 0.36
CA ALA A 140 12.63 7.95 -0.10
C ALA A 140 13.65 7.70 1.01
N LYS A 141 14.91 7.45 0.62
CA LYS A 141 16.01 7.53 1.57
C LYS A 141 16.18 8.98 2.04
N PRO A 142 16.50 9.23 3.33
CA PRO A 142 16.64 10.58 3.87
C PRO A 142 17.70 11.45 3.18
N ASP A 143 18.68 10.84 2.55
CA ASP A 143 19.76 11.49 1.80
C ASP A 143 19.48 11.63 0.29
N SER A 144 18.36 11.10 -0.21
CA SER A 144 18.08 11.01 -1.64
C SER A 144 16.59 11.13 -1.98
N TYR A 145 15.94 12.23 -1.54
CA TYR A 145 14.48 12.43 -1.65
C TYR A 145 13.90 12.39 -3.07
N THR A 146 14.68 12.62 -4.10
CA THR A 146 14.22 12.66 -5.48
C THR A 146 14.85 11.60 -6.38
N LYS A 147 16.10 11.23 -6.10
CA LYS A 147 16.87 10.31 -6.96
C LYS A 147 16.56 8.84 -6.70
N GLU A 148 16.29 8.50 -5.44
CA GLU A 148 15.94 7.13 -5.01
C GLU A 148 14.60 7.16 -4.27
N ALA A 149 13.58 7.67 -4.96
CA ALA A 149 12.25 7.87 -4.42
C ALA A 149 11.23 6.96 -5.08
N ARG A 150 10.22 6.57 -4.32
CA ARG A 150 9.02 5.88 -4.79
C ARG A 150 7.82 6.77 -4.54
N PHE A 151 7.08 7.05 -5.60
CA PHE A 151 5.82 7.78 -5.56
C PHE A 151 4.68 6.79 -5.77
N GLY A 152 3.65 6.89 -4.94
CA GLY A 152 2.45 6.09 -5.06
C GLY A 152 1.21 6.97 -5.16
N GLY A 153 0.23 6.52 -5.92
CA GLY A 153 -1.09 7.13 -5.99
C GLY A 153 -2.17 6.06 -6.02
N ALA A 154 -3.28 6.31 -5.34
CA ALA A 154 -4.46 5.45 -5.38
C ALA A 154 -5.72 6.30 -5.44
N VAL A 155 -6.70 5.81 -6.21
CA VAL A 155 -8.06 6.32 -6.24
C VAL A 155 -8.99 5.12 -6.09
N ASP A 156 -9.78 5.11 -5.03
CA ASP A 156 -10.78 4.08 -4.76
C ASP A 156 -12.16 4.75 -4.81
N LEU A 157 -13.04 4.24 -5.67
CA LEU A 157 -14.41 4.69 -5.82
C LEU A 157 -15.34 3.54 -5.42
N LYS A 158 -16.22 3.81 -4.47
CA LYS A 158 -17.21 2.85 -4.01
C LYS A 158 -18.62 3.37 -4.29
N TYR A 159 -19.48 2.52 -4.82
CA TYR A 159 -20.90 2.75 -4.99
C TYR A 159 -21.70 1.75 -4.16
N ASN A 160 -22.45 2.21 -3.17
CA ASN A 160 -23.33 1.39 -2.36
C ASN A 160 -24.70 1.26 -3.07
N ILE A 161 -25.01 0.06 -3.56
CA ILE A 161 -26.31 -0.25 -4.17
C ILE A 161 -27.36 -0.34 -3.07
N THR A 162 -27.01 -1.02 -1.97
CA THR A 162 -27.80 -1.14 -0.75
C THR A 162 -26.86 -0.97 0.46
N SER A 163 -27.41 -1.05 1.69
CA SER A 163 -26.59 -1.06 2.91
C SER A 163 -25.57 -2.22 2.95
N ASN A 164 -25.86 -3.31 2.23
CA ASN A 164 -25.10 -4.56 2.30
C ASN A 164 -24.35 -4.91 1.01
N ILE A 165 -24.69 -4.29 -0.11
CA ILE A 165 -24.12 -4.59 -1.43
C ILE A 165 -23.54 -3.33 -2.05
N GLY A 166 -22.31 -3.41 -2.52
CA GLY A 166 -21.65 -2.32 -3.22
C GLY A 166 -20.75 -2.79 -4.37
N ILE A 167 -20.46 -1.86 -5.26
CA ILE A 167 -19.48 -2.00 -6.32
C ILE A 167 -18.29 -1.12 -5.96
N ASN A 168 -17.08 -1.60 -6.15
CA ASN A 168 -15.87 -0.84 -5.93
C ASN A 168 -14.97 -0.90 -7.16
N GLY A 169 -14.38 0.23 -7.49
CA GLY A 169 -13.33 0.37 -8.49
C GLY A 169 -12.10 0.98 -7.85
N ALA A 170 -10.92 0.51 -8.20
CA ALA A 170 -9.67 1.05 -7.71
C ALA A 170 -8.67 1.23 -8.85
N TYR A 171 -7.99 2.38 -8.84
CA TYR A 171 -6.85 2.67 -9.69
C TYR A 171 -5.63 2.94 -8.80
N ARG A 172 -4.54 2.25 -9.06
CA ARG A 172 -3.28 2.43 -8.32
C ARG A 172 -2.13 2.60 -9.27
N VAL A 173 -1.22 3.51 -8.94
CA VAL A 173 0.02 3.73 -9.68
C VAL A 173 1.19 3.81 -8.70
N ILE A 174 2.30 3.21 -9.06
CA ILE A 174 3.58 3.31 -8.35
C ILE A 174 4.63 3.69 -9.37
N TYR A 175 5.39 4.72 -9.09
CA TYR A 175 6.55 5.15 -9.85
C TYR A 175 7.81 5.07 -8.97
N ASP A 176 8.76 4.24 -9.37
CA ASP A 176 10.06 4.10 -8.70
C ASP A 176 11.14 4.76 -9.57
N THR A 177 11.82 5.76 -9.02
CA THR A 177 12.83 6.52 -9.77
C THR A 177 14.08 5.70 -10.05
N ALA A 178 14.42 4.77 -9.17
CA ALA A 178 15.63 3.97 -9.20
C ALA A 178 15.34 2.49 -8.80
N PRO A 179 14.70 1.71 -9.66
CA PRO A 179 14.46 0.31 -9.38
C PRO A 179 15.78 -0.45 -9.26
N ILE A 180 15.83 -1.44 -8.35
CA ILE A 180 17.04 -2.20 -7.99
C ILE A 180 17.57 -3.02 -9.17
N VAL A 181 16.68 -3.50 -10.03
CA VAL A 181 16.99 -4.24 -11.25
C VAL A 181 16.40 -3.52 -12.47
N PRO A 182 16.87 -3.77 -13.71
CA PRO A 182 16.42 -3.07 -14.92
C PRO A 182 15.00 -3.46 -15.33
N ILE A 183 14.01 -3.00 -14.57
CA ILE A 183 12.58 -3.18 -14.79
C ILE A 183 11.88 -1.85 -15.06
N ARG A 184 10.61 -1.91 -15.46
CA ARG A 184 9.79 -0.70 -15.65
C ARG A 184 9.68 0.09 -14.36
N LYS A 185 9.84 1.40 -14.47
CA LYS A 185 9.73 2.34 -13.34
C LYS A 185 8.29 2.58 -12.88
N THR A 186 7.33 2.39 -13.78
CA THR A 186 5.91 2.64 -13.50
C THR A 186 5.11 1.35 -13.53
N TYR A 187 4.31 1.14 -12.49
CA TYR A 187 3.34 0.05 -12.38
C TYR A 187 1.97 0.63 -12.14
N THR A 188 0.99 0.13 -12.89
CA THR A 188 -0.40 0.54 -12.79
C THR A 188 -1.26 -0.69 -12.55
N THR A 189 -2.22 -0.58 -11.64
CA THR A 189 -3.22 -1.62 -11.37
C THR A 189 -4.61 -1.00 -11.44
N VAL A 190 -5.52 -1.65 -12.13
CA VAL A 190 -6.95 -1.35 -12.17
C VAL A 190 -7.70 -2.56 -11.62
N GLU A 191 -8.56 -2.33 -10.67
CA GLU A 191 -9.35 -3.37 -10.02
C GLU A 191 -10.82 -2.96 -10.02
N ALA A 192 -11.71 -3.94 -10.19
CA ALA A 192 -13.13 -3.78 -9.99
C ALA A 192 -13.67 -4.97 -9.19
N GLY A 193 -14.61 -4.74 -8.31
CA GLY A 193 -15.13 -5.80 -7.45
C GLY A 193 -16.50 -5.50 -6.89
N LEU A 194 -17.09 -6.54 -6.31
CA LEU A 194 -18.32 -6.47 -5.52
C LEU A 194 -17.97 -6.59 -4.05
N SER A 195 -18.62 -5.83 -3.21
CA SER A 195 -18.57 -5.97 -1.75
C SER A 195 -19.93 -6.39 -1.22
N VAL A 196 -19.93 -7.41 -0.36
CA VAL A 196 -21.12 -7.88 0.33
C VAL A 196 -20.81 -7.90 1.82
N SER A 197 -21.68 -7.29 2.63
CA SER A 197 -21.60 -7.26 4.09
C SER A 197 -22.79 -8.01 4.67
N PHE A 198 -22.57 -8.77 5.74
CA PHE A 198 -23.59 -9.57 6.43
C PHE A 198 -23.81 -9.04 7.84
#